data_d826cf7b6ba7436dfb67d5afa3407f59
#
_entry.id   d826cf7b6ba7436dfb67d5afa3407f59
#
_cell.length_a   1.000
_cell.length_b   1.000
_cell.length_c   1.000
_cell.angle_alpha   90.00
_cell.angle_beta   90.00
_cell.angle_gamma   90.00
#
_symmetry.space_group_name_H-M   'P 1'
#
loop_
_entity.id
_entity.type
_entity.pdbx_description
1 polymer ?
#
loop_
_entity_poly.entity_id
_entity_poly.type
_entity_poly.pdbx_seq_one_letter_code
_entity_poly.pdbx_strand_id
1 'polypeptide(L)'
;NRWVEENLLDVLGDEGVGCIAFSPLAQGMLTDKYLNGVPEGSRMAQDKSLSPDLLTNQNLTHIRALNEIAQGRGQSLAQLALAWVLRDERVTSALIGASSVTQLENSLGALQNLEFSDDELKAIDKHAVEGGINLWSGPGTA
;
A
#
# COMPACT_ATOMS: atom_id res chain seq x y z
N ASN A 1 -5.20 3.06 -5.50
CA ASN A 1 -6.32 3.99 -5.22
C ASN A 1 -5.81 5.38 -4.85
N ARG A 2 -5.57 6.25 -5.84
CA ARG A 2 -5.03 7.61 -5.62
C ARG A 2 -6.08 8.72 -5.81
N TRP A 3 -7.31 8.39 -6.05
CA TRP A 3 -8.39 9.36 -6.30
C TRP A 3 -8.56 10.40 -5.18
N VAL A 4 -8.15 10.06 -3.95
CA VAL A 4 -8.20 10.99 -2.80
C VAL A 4 -7.21 12.15 -2.94
N GLU A 5 -6.15 11.98 -3.73
CA GLU A 5 -5.09 12.99 -3.92
C GLU A 5 -5.57 14.17 -4.78
N GLU A 6 -6.58 13.97 -5.66
CA GLU A 6 -7.04 14.99 -6.60
C GLU A 6 -7.84 16.12 -5.93
N ASN A 7 -8.49 15.87 -4.80
CA ASN A 7 -9.43 16.83 -4.22
C ASN A 7 -9.66 16.64 -2.71
N LEU A 8 -9.88 15.38 -2.26
CA LEU A 8 -10.28 15.11 -0.89
C LEU A 8 -9.23 15.56 0.13
N LEU A 9 -7.96 15.30 -0.12
CA LEU A 9 -6.89 15.69 0.78
C LEU A 9 -6.77 17.21 0.90
N ASP A 10 -7.01 17.97 -0.18
CA ASP A 10 -7.02 19.44 -0.15
C ASP A 10 -8.14 19.95 0.73
N VAL A 11 -9.37 19.44 0.53
CA VAL A 11 -10.53 19.83 1.36
C VAL A 11 -10.30 19.51 2.84
N LEU A 12 -9.75 18.33 3.15
CA LEU A 12 -9.44 17.98 4.54
C LEU A 12 -8.39 18.91 5.14
N GLY A 13 -7.37 19.28 4.37
CA GLY A 13 -6.33 20.22 4.78
C GLY A 13 -6.90 21.61 5.05
N ASP A 14 -7.73 22.13 4.16
CA ASP A 14 -8.36 23.46 4.26
C ASP A 14 -9.30 23.54 5.48
N GLU A 15 -10.03 22.49 5.78
CA GLU A 15 -10.96 22.41 6.90
C GLU A 15 -10.28 21.99 8.23
N GLY A 16 -8.98 21.72 8.24
CA GLY A 16 -8.24 21.26 9.42
C GLY A 16 -8.68 19.89 9.93
N VAL A 17 -9.17 19.03 9.04
CA VAL A 17 -9.67 17.68 9.36
C VAL A 17 -8.58 16.65 9.09
N GLY A 18 -8.26 15.81 10.11
CA GLY A 18 -7.28 14.74 9.96
C GLY A 18 -7.76 13.61 9.05
N CYS A 19 -6.82 13.01 8.32
CA CYS A 19 -7.07 11.86 7.45
C CYS A 19 -6.44 10.59 8.04
N ILE A 20 -7.23 9.52 8.19
CA ILE A 20 -6.73 8.18 8.56
C ILE A 20 -6.85 7.27 7.34
N ALA A 21 -5.71 6.87 6.76
CA ALA A 21 -5.66 5.93 5.66
C ALA A 21 -5.80 4.48 6.18
N PHE A 22 -6.81 3.75 5.71
CA PHE A 22 -7.00 2.35 6.05
C PHE A 22 -6.51 1.41 4.94
N SER A 23 -6.23 0.15 5.29
CA SER A 23 -5.72 -0.88 4.37
C SER A 23 -4.47 -0.46 3.55
N PRO A 24 -3.48 0.22 4.14
CA PRO A 24 -2.34 0.78 3.40
C PRO A 24 -1.47 -0.30 2.74
N LEU A 25 -1.60 -1.55 3.14
CA LEU A 25 -0.89 -2.70 2.56
C LEU A 25 -1.74 -3.51 1.58
N ALA A 26 -2.88 -2.99 1.12
CA ALA A 26 -3.79 -3.67 0.18
C ALA A 26 -4.03 -5.14 0.58
N GLN A 27 -4.42 -5.38 1.84
CA GLN A 27 -4.63 -6.70 2.44
C GLN A 27 -3.41 -7.65 2.38
N GLY A 28 -2.23 -7.08 2.30
CA GLY A 28 -0.96 -7.80 2.26
C GLY A 28 -0.38 -7.97 0.85
N MET A 29 -1.02 -7.45 -0.19
CA MET A 29 -0.46 -7.46 -1.55
C MET A 29 0.81 -6.60 -1.64
N LEU A 30 0.89 -5.51 -0.89
CA LEU A 30 2.08 -4.66 -0.76
C LEU A 30 3.02 -5.17 0.35
N THR A 31 3.25 -6.47 0.35
CA THR A 31 4.26 -7.15 1.17
C THR A 31 5.00 -8.16 0.30
N ASP A 32 6.08 -8.74 0.81
CA ASP A 32 6.83 -9.80 0.14
C ASP A 32 6.05 -11.12 -0.02
N LYS A 33 4.94 -11.24 0.71
CA LYS A 33 4.15 -12.46 0.84
C LYS A 33 3.71 -13.09 -0.49
N TYR A 34 3.33 -12.25 -1.48
CA TYR A 34 2.77 -12.72 -2.75
C TYR A 34 3.73 -12.57 -3.94
N LEU A 35 4.97 -12.11 -3.73
CA LEU A 35 5.96 -11.90 -4.81
C LEU A 35 6.28 -13.18 -5.61
N ASN A 36 6.24 -14.34 -4.93
CA ASN A 36 6.58 -15.64 -5.50
C ASN A 36 5.37 -16.58 -5.64
N GLY A 37 4.15 -16.02 -5.61
CA GLY A 37 2.90 -16.78 -5.71
C GLY A 37 2.06 -16.69 -4.44
N VAL A 38 1.00 -17.50 -4.38
CA VAL A 38 0.06 -17.50 -3.25
C VAL A 38 0.52 -18.54 -2.21
N PRO A 39 0.98 -18.14 -1.01
CA PRO A 39 1.38 -19.09 0.01
C PRO A 39 0.20 -19.91 0.52
N GLU A 40 0.44 -21.17 0.81
CA GLU A 40 -0.53 -22.04 1.45
C GLU A 40 -0.99 -21.46 2.79
N GLY A 41 -2.29 -21.51 3.09
CA GLY A 41 -2.87 -20.93 4.31
C GLY A 41 -3.00 -19.39 4.32
N SER A 42 -2.58 -18.69 3.26
CA SER A 42 -2.81 -17.25 3.15
C SER A 42 -4.31 -16.91 3.01
N ARG A 43 -4.68 -15.65 3.28
CA ARG A 43 -6.07 -15.17 3.07
C ARG A 43 -6.55 -15.41 1.63
N MET A 44 -5.67 -15.23 0.67
CA MET A 44 -5.92 -15.47 -0.74
C MET A 44 -6.11 -16.96 -1.05
N ALA A 45 -5.29 -17.84 -0.46
CA ALA A 45 -5.45 -19.28 -0.61
C ALA A 45 -6.75 -19.82 0.02
N GLN A 46 -7.29 -19.09 1.00
CA GLN A 46 -8.55 -19.44 1.69
C GLN A 46 -9.78 -18.79 1.07
N ASP A 47 -9.62 -18.02 0.00
CA ASP A 47 -10.70 -17.28 -0.72
C ASP A 47 -11.60 -16.45 0.23
N LYS A 48 -10.99 -15.85 1.27
CA LYS A 48 -11.76 -15.15 2.31
C LYS A 48 -12.09 -13.70 1.94
N SER A 49 -11.06 -12.87 1.78
CA SER A 49 -11.26 -11.42 1.58
C SER A 49 -10.40 -10.85 0.45
N LEU A 50 -9.56 -11.68 -0.14
CA LEU A 50 -8.66 -11.30 -1.21
C LEU A 50 -8.72 -12.37 -2.30
N SER A 51 -9.36 -12.04 -3.44
CA SER A 51 -9.47 -12.97 -4.57
C SER A 51 -8.10 -13.19 -5.23
N PRO A 52 -7.76 -14.44 -5.60
CA PRO A 52 -6.60 -14.72 -6.44
C PRO A 52 -6.59 -13.95 -7.77
N ASP A 53 -7.76 -13.58 -8.28
CA ASP A 53 -7.91 -12.83 -9.54
C ASP A 53 -7.26 -11.44 -9.48
N LEU A 54 -7.02 -10.90 -8.28
CA LEU A 54 -6.32 -9.63 -8.09
C LEU A 54 -4.81 -9.75 -8.30
N LEU A 55 -4.23 -10.96 -8.23
CA LEU A 55 -2.83 -11.23 -8.56
C LEU A 55 -2.62 -11.42 -10.07
N THR A 56 -3.08 -10.48 -10.87
CA THR A 56 -2.79 -10.46 -12.30
C THR A 56 -1.28 -10.36 -12.54
N ASN A 57 -0.81 -10.82 -13.70
CA ASN A 57 0.60 -10.65 -14.08
C ASN A 57 1.00 -9.15 -14.10
N GLN A 58 0.07 -8.26 -14.46
CA GLN A 58 0.30 -6.83 -14.46
C GLN A 58 0.52 -6.31 -13.02
N ASN A 59 -0.37 -6.63 -12.08
CA ASN A 59 -0.23 -6.22 -10.68
C ASN A 59 1.06 -6.77 -10.07
N LEU A 60 1.39 -8.03 -10.33
CA LEU A 60 2.65 -8.64 -9.87
C LEU A 60 3.88 -7.93 -10.43
N THR A 61 3.84 -7.48 -11.70
CA THR A 61 4.93 -6.71 -12.29
C THR A 61 5.13 -5.39 -11.55
N HIS A 62 4.05 -4.66 -11.28
CA HIS A 62 4.12 -3.41 -10.51
C HIS A 62 4.59 -3.64 -9.07
N ILE A 63 4.06 -4.66 -8.38
CA ILE A 63 4.45 -4.99 -7.01
C ILE A 63 5.94 -5.35 -6.91
N ARG A 64 6.46 -6.13 -7.86
CA ARG A 64 7.89 -6.47 -7.91
C ARG A 64 8.78 -5.25 -8.13
N ALA A 65 8.41 -4.37 -9.05
CA ALA A 65 9.15 -3.12 -9.28
C ALA A 65 9.14 -2.22 -8.04
N LEU A 66 8.00 -2.11 -7.34
CA LEU A 66 7.93 -1.38 -6.07
C LEU A 66 8.81 -2.03 -4.99
N ASN A 67 8.88 -3.37 -4.96
CA ASN A 67 9.77 -4.08 -4.03
C ASN A 67 11.26 -3.81 -4.31
N GLU A 68 11.67 -3.69 -5.58
CA GLU A 68 13.04 -3.31 -5.96
C GLU A 68 13.37 -1.90 -5.45
N ILE A 69 12.43 -0.95 -5.58
CA ILE A 69 12.60 0.41 -5.04
C ILE A 69 12.72 0.35 -3.51
N ALA A 70 11.88 -0.43 -2.83
CA ALA A 70 11.95 -0.60 -1.38
C ALA A 70 13.32 -1.12 -0.94
N GLN A 71 13.84 -2.15 -1.61
CA GLN A 71 15.17 -2.71 -1.32
C GLN A 71 16.28 -1.67 -1.51
N GLY A 72 16.21 -0.86 -2.56
CA GLY A 72 17.16 0.25 -2.80
C GLY A 72 17.14 1.28 -1.66
N ARG A 73 16.03 1.43 -0.96
CA ARG A 73 15.87 2.31 0.22
C ARG A 73 16.22 1.64 1.54
N GLY A 74 16.61 0.35 1.53
CA GLY A 74 16.82 -0.44 2.74
C GLY A 74 15.53 -0.73 3.51
N GLN A 75 14.38 -0.70 2.85
CA GLN A 75 13.07 -0.95 3.42
C GLN A 75 12.47 -2.25 2.89
N SER A 76 11.57 -2.88 3.66
CA SER A 76 10.67 -3.88 3.12
C SER A 76 9.59 -3.20 2.26
N LEU A 77 8.95 -3.96 1.37
CA LEU A 77 7.84 -3.43 0.56
C LEU A 77 6.70 -2.88 1.44
N ALA A 78 6.41 -3.53 2.57
CA ALA A 78 5.43 -3.04 3.54
C ALA A 78 5.84 -1.68 4.14
N GLN A 79 7.13 -1.53 4.50
CA GLN A 79 7.65 -0.27 5.01
C GLN A 79 7.60 0.84 3.95
N LEU A 80 7.97 0.54 2.70
CA LEU A 80 7.85 1.50 1.59
C LEU A 80 6.40 1.96 1.43
N ALA A 81 5.43 1.03 1.42
CA ALA A 81 4.01 1.35 1.24
C ALA A 81 3.49 2.24 2.37
N LEU A 82 3.85 1.95 3.62
CA LEU A 82 3.47 2.76 4.77
C LEU A 82 4.12 4.14 4.75
N ALA A 83 5.44 4.21 4.47
CA ALA A 83 6.15 5.47 4.34
C ALA A 83 5.55 6.34 3.21
N TRP A 84 5.22 5.72 2.08
CA TRP A 84 4.62 6.42 0.95
C TRP A 84 3.23 7.01 1.28
N VAL A 85 2.40 6.28 2.01
CA VAL A 85 1.10 6.79 2.49
C VAL A 85 1.30 7.97 3.43
N LEU A 86 2.27 7.90 4.33
CA LEU A 86 2.56 8.91 5.34
C LEU A 86 3.42 10.08 4.83
N ARG A 87 3.86 10.06 3.56
CA ARG A 87 4.66 11.14 2.96
C ARG A 87 3.91 12.47 2.86
N ASP A 88 2.59 12.39 2.77
CA ASP A 88 1.71 13.55 2.64
C ASP A 88 1.29 14.02 4.03
N GLU A 89 1.63 15.26 4.38
CA GLU A 89 1.36 15.84 5.70
C GLU A 89 -0.13 15.91 6.04
N ARG A 90 -1.01 15.87 5.03
CA ARG A 90 -2.46 15.82 5.19
C ARG A 90 -2.96 14.46 5.66
N VAL A 91 -2.14 13.41 5.52
CA VAL A 91 -2.43 12.08 6.06
C VAL A 91 -1.92 11.99 7.50
N THR A 92 -2.83 12.07 8.45
CA THR A 92 -2.52 12.08 9.88
C THR A 92 -2.02 10.73 10.39
N SER A 93 -2.56 9.62 9.87
CA SER A 93 -2.26 8.27 10.37
C SER A 93 -2.57 7.20 9.33
N ALA A 94 -1.82 6.11 9.38
CA ALA A 94 -2.09 4.89 8.63
C ALA A 94 -2.59 3.80 9.61
N LEU A 95 -3.79 3.27 9.36
CA LEU A 95 -4.38 2.19 10.16
C LEU A 95 -3.84 0.84 9.68
N ILE A 96 -3.03 0.20 10.51
CA ILE A 96 -2.44 -1.11 10.24
C ILE A 96 -3.03 -2.21 11.11
N GLY A 97 -2.99 -3.46 10.60
CA GLY A 97 -3.23 -4.66 11.37
C GLY A 97 -1.98 -5.53 11.38
N ALA A 98 -1.66 -6.12 12.52
CA ALA A 98 -0.56 -7.07 12.68
C ALA A 98 -1.04 -8.35 13.36
N SER A 99 -0.62 -9.52 12.88
CA SER A 99 -0.92 -10.82 13.48
C SER A 99 0.21 -11.35 14.37
N SER A 100 1.34 -10.65 14.43
CA SER A 100 2.48 -10.94 15.30
C SER A 100 3.24 -9.67 15.68
N VAL A 101 4.02 -9.76 16.74
CA VAL A 101 4.92 -8.68 17.20
C VAL A 101 5.90 -8.32 16.08
N THR A 102 6.50 -9.31 15.43
CA THR A 102 7.45 -9.11 14.33
C THR A 102 6.84 -8.31 13.16
N GLN A 103 5.57 -8.57 12.81
CA GLN A 103 4.88 -7.78 11.78
C GLN A 103 4.66 -6.34 12.24
N LEU A 104 4.29 -6.13 13.50
CA LEU A 104 4.12 -4.80 14.05
C LEU A 104 5.45 -4.02 14.04
N GLU A 105 6.52 -4.63 14.53
CA GLU A 105 7.86 -4.04 14.54
C GLU A 105 8.34 -3.71 13.12
N ASN A 106 8.14 -4.61 12.16
CA ASN A 106 8.45 -4.34 10.74
C ASN A 106 7.67 -3.12 10.23
N SER A 107 6.38 -3.04 10.51
CA SER A 107 5.54 -1.91 10.08
C SER A 107 5.98 -0.59 10.73
N LEU A 108 6.33 -0.59 12.02
CA LEU A 108 6.86 0.58 12.73
C LEU A 108 8.22 1.03 12.17
N GLY A 109 9.00 0.10 11.62
CA GLY A 109 10.24 0.41 10.92
C GLY A 109 10.08 1.38 9.73
N ALA A 110 8.88 1.50 9.16
CA ALA A 110 8.58 2.50 8.13
C ALA A 110 8.88 3.94 8.58
N LEU A 111 8.69 4.23 9.87
CA LEU A 111 8.90 5.56 10.45
C LEU A 111 10.38 6.00 10.46
N GLN A 112 11.32 5.10 10.21
CA GLN A 112 12.75 5.41 10.18
C GLN A 112 13.18 6.08 8.86
N ASN A 113 12.37 5.99 7.80
CA ASN A 113 12.68 6.57 6.49
C ASN A 113 11.39 6.98 5.77
N LEU A 114 10.85 8.13 6.11
CA LEU A 114 9.63 8.72 5.51
C LEU A 114 9.93 9.67 4.35
N GLU A 115 11.18 10.15 4.25
CA GLU A 115 11.57 11.09 3.21
C GLU A 115 11.74 10.40 1.86
N PHE A 116 11.27 11.04 0.82
CA PHE A 116 11.42 10.59 -0.57
C PHE A 116 12.06 11.68 -1.42
N SER A 117 13.02 11.29 -2.25
CA SER A 117 13.49 12.16 -3.31
C SER A 117 12.47 12.24 -4.46
N ASP A 118 12.55 13.31 -5.26
CA ASP A 118 11.71 13.46 -6.46
C ASP A 118 11.87 12.29 -7.44
N ASP A 119 13.09 11.74 -7.56
CA ASP A 119 13.36 10.63 -8.47
C ASP A 119 12.76 9.31 -7.95
N GLU A 120 12.75 9.08 -6.63
CA GLU A 120 12.06 7.95 -6.02
C GLU A 120 10.55 8.07 -6.21
N LEU A 121 9.96 9.24 -5.99
CA LEU A 121 8.53 9.45 -6.21
C LEU A 121 8.16 9.23 -7.67
N LYS A 122 8.93 9.76 -8.63
CA LYS A 122 8.72 9.50 -10.07
C LYS A 122 8.86 8.02 -10.44
N ALA A 123 9.77 7.29 -9.79
CA ALA A 123 9.92 5.86 -10.00
C ALA A 123 8.72 5.09 -9.44
N ILE A 124 8.26 5.44 -8.25
CA ILE A 124 7.07 4.84 -7.61
C ILE A 124 5.82 5.13 -8.45
N ASP A 125 5.62 6.33 -8.93
CA ASP A 125 4.44 6.76 -9.71
C ASP A 125 4.21 5.93 -10.98
N LYS A 126 5.27 5.38 -11.57
CA LYS A 126 5.16 4.46 -12.73
C LYS A 126 4.47 3.13 -12.37
N HIS A 127 4.47 2.77 -11.10
CA HIS A 127 4.00 1.47 -10.61
C HIS A 127 2.87 1.59 -9.59
N ALA A 128 2.74 2.73 -8.92
CA ALA A 128 1.63 3.04 -8.01
C ALA A 128 0.39 3.50 -8.80
N VAL A 129 -0.11 2.63 -9.66
CA VAL A 129 -1.25 2.85 -10.55
C VAL A 129 -2.46 2.07 -10.08
N GLU A 130 -3.65 2.41 -10.60
CA GLU A 130 -4.88 1.69 -10.27
C GLU A 130 -4.78 0.21 -10.67
N GLY A 131 -4.87 -0.65 -9.68
CA GLY A 131 -4.76 -2.11 -9.83
C GLY A 131 -6.09 -2.85 -9.88
N GLY A 132 -7.21 -2.12 -9.91
CA GLY A 132 -8.55 -2.71 -9.84
C GLY A 132 -8.88 -3.33 -8.48
N ILE A 133 -8.15 -2.94 -7.43
CA ILE A 133 -8.27 -3.50 -6.07
C ILE A 133 -9.18 -2.60 -5.22
N ASN A 134 -10.33 -2.23 -5.74
CA ASN A 134 -11.32 -1.54 -4.93
C ASN A 134 -12.25 -2.56 -4.26
N LEU A 135 -11.88 -3.00 -3.06
CA LEU A 135 -12.63 -3.99 -2.28
C LEU A 135 -13.99 -3.46 -1.77
N TRP A 136 -14.25 -2.18 -1.93
CA TRP A 136 -15.43 -1.48 -1.45
C TRP A 136 -16.38 -1.02 -2.56
N SER A 137 -15.97 -1.14 -3.82
CA SER A 137 -16.87 -0.99 -4.94
C SER A 137 -17.78 -2.21 -5.00
N GLY A 138 -18.97 -2.09 -4.43
CA GLY A 138 -20.01 -3.10 -4.64
C GLY A 138 -20.32 -3.26 -6.14
N PRO A 139 -20.90 -4.39 -6.56
CA PRO A 139 -21.36 -4.56 -7.92
C PRO A 139 -22.41 -3.47 -8.22
N GLY A 140 -22.02 -2.44 -8.99
CA GLY A 140 -22.94 -1.38 -9.42
C GLY A 140 -22.49 0.07 -9.23
N THR A 141 -21.28 0.33 -8.73
CA THR A 141 -20.67 1.67 -8.74
C THR A 141 -19.61 1.75 -9.83
N ALA A 142 -20.03 1.82 -11.07
CA ALA A 142 -19.24 2.27 -12.20
C ALA A 142 -19.64 3.71 -12.52
#